data_577cb5abb30be193831d11817944ab0d
#
_entry.id   577cb5abb30be193831d11817944ab0d
#
_cell.length_a   1.000
_cell.length_b   1.000
_cell.length_c   1.000
_cell.angle_alpha   90.00
_cell.angle_beta   90.00
_cell.angle_gamma   90.00
#
_symmetry.space_group_name_H-M   'P 1'
#
loop_
_entity.id
_entity.type
_entity.pdbx_description
1 polymer ?
#
loop_
_entity_poly.entity_id
_entity_poly.type
_entity_poly.pdbx_seq_one_letter_code
_entity_poly.pdbx_strand_id
1 'polypeptide(L)'
;MRSASVGQQCVDCVGQGARSTRQASNAFGARPAAGAVVTWTLVAINLVVFLATWVRPNIVTDLEMVGYATYGFGGPLHGVAAGEWYRLITSAFLAPATGQGGLGILDIVFNMWALIFVGPALEGLLGRLRFLGVYLLSAVGGAVMYYYLAAPNAPAVGASGAIFGLFGAWFVVSRRLRLDTRGIVALIAINLALSFLWHTTIAWQAHIGGLLTGAVLTAAYAYAPPKNRVALQVLATVAVVAVLIIAIVIRSGQLTAAG
;
A
#
# COMPACT_ATOMS: atom_id res chain seq x y z
N MET A 1 2.24 -34.73 32.62
CA MET A 1 0.94 -34.94 31.98
C MET A 1 0.13 -33.66 32.01
N ARG A 2 -0.63 -33.36 30.96
CA ARG A 2 -1.60 -32.24 30.93
C ARG A 2 -3.02 -32.81 31.03
N SER A 3 -3.89 -32.13 31.78
CA SER A 3 -5.31 -32.48 31.82
C SER A 3 -5.94 -32.17 30.44
N ALA A 4 -6.72 -33.10 29.93
CA ALA A 4 -7.51 -32.96 28.71
C ALA A 4 -8.99 -33.08 29.04
N SER A 5 -9.86 -32.74 28.08
CA SER A 5 -11.31 -32.88 28.23
C SER A 5 -11.75 -34.33 28.54
N VAL A 6 -10.92 -35.29 28.19
CA VAL A 6 -11.08 -36.71 28.53
C VAL A 6 -9.72 -37.26 28.96
N GLY A 7 -9.52 -37.48 30.28
CA GLY A 7 -8.31 -38.07 30.85
C GLY A 7 -7.07 -37.15 30.85
N GLN A 8 -5.90 -37.78 30.81
CA GLN A 8 -4.61 -37.09 30.82
C GLN A 8 -3.82 -37.36 29.53
N GLN A 9 -3.16 -36.35 28.98
CA GLN A 9 -2.33 -36.46 27.79
C GLN A 9 -0.85 -36.38 28.15
N CYS A 10 -0.03 -37.24 27.51
CA CYS A 10 1.42 -37.16 27.59
C CYS A 10 1.91 -35.86 26.91
N VAL A 11 2.74 -35.09 27.61
CA VAL A 11 3.27 -33.81 27.09
C VAL A 11 4.08 -34.03 25.80
N ASP A 12 4.85 -35.11 25.72
CA ASP A 12 5.68 -35.39 24.54
C ASP A 12 4.81 -35.84 23.35
N CYS A 13 3.75 -36.63 23.58
CA CYS A 13 2.80 -37.04 22.55
C CYS A 13 2.03 -35.84 21.99
N VAL A 14 1.61 -34.92 22.84
CA VAL A 14 0.98 -33.67 22.43
C VAL A 14 1.97 -32.79 21.62
N GLY A 15 3.23 -32.73 22.07
CA GLY A 15 4.29 -32.01 21.37
C GLY A 15 4.60 -32.62 20.00
N GLN A 16 4.69 -33.93 19.89
CA GLN A 16 4.87 -34.64 18.62
C GLN A 16 3.64 -34.49 17.70
N GLY A 17 2.43 -34.65 18.22
CA GLY A 17 1.19 -34.42 17.49
C GLY A 17 1.08 -33.01 16.95
N ALA A 18 1.41 -32.02 17.76
CA ALA A 18 1.42 -30.60 17.32
C ALA A 18 2.45 -30.31 16.21
N ARG A 19 3.63 -30.98 16.23
CA ARG A 19 4.65 -30.88 15.20
C ARG A 19 4.28 -31.62 13.90
N SER A 20 3.58 -32.72 13.98
CA SER A 20 3.14 -33.53 12.84
C SER A 20 1.86 -32.99 12.20
N THR A 21 1.08 -32.17 12.91
CA THR A 21 -0.17 -31.62 12.39
C THR A 21 0.17 -30.48 11.40
N ARG A 22 -0.14 -30.70 10.13
CA ARG A 22 0.01 -29.69 9.09
C ARG A 22 -0.92 -28.51 9.41
N GLN A 23 -0.35 -27.34 9.69
CA GLN A 23 -1.15 -26.16 9.95
C GLN A 23 -2.00 -25.82 8.72
N ALA A 24 -3.29 -25.58 8.93
CA ALA A 24 -4.19 -25.17 7.88
C ALA A 24 -3.68 -23.87 7.23
N SER A 25 -3.65 -23.86 5.90
CA SER A 25 -3.39 -22.67 5.11
C SER A 25 -4.59 -22.38 4.23
N ASN A 26 -4.90 -21.10 4.04
CA ASN A 26 -5.98 -20.69 3.16
C ASN A 26 -5.61 -20.85 1.66
N ALA A 27 -6.53 -20.50 0.75
CA ALA A 27 -6.34 -20.61 -0.70
C ALA A 27 -5.08 -19.88 -1.21
N PHE A 28 -4.61 -18.85 -0.50
CA PHE A 28 -3.43 -18.07 -0.84
C PHE A 28 -2.14 -18.55 -0.16
N GLY A 29 -2.22 -19.63 0.63
CA GLY A 29 -1.10 -20.19 1.39
C GLY A 29 -0.73 -19.37 2.63
N ALA A 30 -1.60 -18.48 3.08
CA ALA A 30 -1.44 -17.78 4.33
C ALA A 30 -1.94 -18.63 5.50
N ARG A 31 -1.29 -18.51 6.65
CA ARG A 31 -1.82 -19.03 7.92
C ARG A 31 -2.91 -18.09 8.41
N PRO A 32 -4.01 -18.61 8.98
CA PRO A 32 -5.01 -17.75 9.61
C PRO A 32 -4.33 -16.81 10.62
N ALA A 33 -4.40 -15.51 10.38
CA ALA A 33 -3.85 -14.53 11.31
C ALA A 33 -4.89 -14.22 12.38
N ALA A 34 -4.52 -14.34 13.64
CA ALA A 34 -5.36 -13.84 14.73
C ALA A 34 -5.31 -12.31 14.73
N GLY A 35 -6.42 -11.66 14.36
CA GLY A 35 -6.56 -10.21 14.33
C GLY A 35 -5.87 -9.53 13.14
N ALA A 36 -6.29 -8.30 12.87
CA ALA A 36 -5.81 -7.44 11.78
C ALA A 36 -4.72 -6.47 12.29
N VAL A 37 -3.60 -7.01 12.79
CA VAL A 37 -2.55 -6.23 13.45
C VAL A 37 -1.91 -5.21 12.52
N VAL A 38 -1.59 -5.60 11.28
CA VAL A 38 -0.95 -4.70 10.31
C VAL A 38 -1.90 -3.58 9.92
N THR A 39 -3.16 -3.89 9.67
CA THR A 39 -4.20 -2.90 9.36
C THR A 39 -4.27 -1.83 10.46
N TRP A 40 -4.41 -2.24 11.72
CA TRP A 40 -4.51 -1.29 12.83
C TRP A 40 -3.21 -0.53 13.09
N THR A 41 -2.05 -1.14 12.85
CA THR A 41 -0.76 -0.47 12.90
C THR A 41 -0.67 0.63 11.84
N LEU A 42 -1.08 0.34 10.60
CA LEU A 42 -1.10 1.34 9.53
C LEU A 42 -2.08 2.49 9.83
N VAL A 43 -3.27 2.18 10.35
CA VAL A 43 -4.22 3.21 10.82
C VAL A 43 -3.57 4.08 11.88
N ALA A 44 -2.96 3.47 12.89
CA ALA A 44 -2.31 4.23 13.98
C ALA A 44 -1.17 5.11 13.46
N ILE A 45 -0.31 4.62 12.57
CA ILE A 45 0.77 5.41 11.95
C ILE A 45 0.20 6.61 11.21
N ASN A 46 -0.81 6.42 10.35
CA ASN A 46 -1.42 7.52 9.59
C ASN A 46 -2.02 8.58 10.54
N LEU A 47 -2.71 8.16 11.60
CA LEU A 47 -3.29 9.10 12.57
C LEU A 47 -2.22 9.85 13.36
N VAL A 48 -1.15 9.17 13.78
CA VAL A 48 -0.03 9.80 14.50
C VAL A 48 0.68 10.82 13.61
N VAL A 49 0.96 10.47 12.35
CA VAL A 49 1.58 11.38 11.38
C VAL A 49 0.65 12.56 11.11
N PHE A 50 -0.65 12.34 10.92
CA PHE A 50 -1.64 13.40 10.76
C PHE A 50 -1.62 14.38 11.93
N LEU A 51 -1.65 13.89 13.16
CA LEU A 51 -1.56 14.75 14.34
C LEU A 51 -0.21 15.48 14.42
N ALA A 52 0.89 14.85 14.01
CA ALA A 52 2.20 15.48 13.96
C ALA A 52 2.24 16.67 12.98
N THR A 53 1.52 16.60 11.84
CA THR A 53 1.44 17.72 10.89
C THR A 53 0.72 18.95 11.46
N TRP A 54 -0.15 18.77 12.45
CA TRP A 54 -0.77 19.89 13.18
C TRP A 54 0.21 20.63 14.09
N VAL A 55 1.11 19.87 14.71
CA VAL A 55 2.12 20.43 15.63
C VAL A 55 3.30 21.03 14.85
N ARG A 56 3.67 20.39 13.72
CA ARG A 56 4.79 20.80 12.86
C ARG A 56 4.37 20.76 11.39
N PRO A 57 3.76 21.82 10.85
CA PRO A 57 3.31 21.86 9.44
C PRO A 57 4.41 21.58 8.42
N ASN A 58 5.67 21.95 8.72
CA ASN A 58 6.82 21.71 7.83
C ASN A 58 7.08 20.22 7.55
N ILE A 59 6.58 19.30 8.39
CA ILE A 59 6.65 17.86 8.09
C ILE A 59 6.05 17.54 6.73
N VAL A 60 5.02 18.26 6.30
CA VAL A 60 4.39 18.04 4.99
C VAL A 60 5.37 18.33 3.88
N THR A 61 5.99 19.51 3.86
CA THR A 61 6.96 19.92 2.82
C THR A 61 8.24 19.09 2.83
N ASP A 62 8.64 18.58 4.00
CA ASP A 62 9.83 17.75 4.13
C ASP A 62 9.61 16.31 3.61
N LEU A 63 8.37 15.80 3.66
CA LEU A 63 8.05 14.41 3.41
C LEU A 63 7.07 14.17 2.25
N GLU A 64 6.47 15.22 1.67
CA GLU A 64 5.55 15.11 0.53
C GLU A 64 6.25 14.59 -0.73
N MET A 65 5.50 13.95 -1.61
CA MET A 65 5.99 13.55 -2.92
C MET A 65 6.19 14.78 -3.80
N VAL A 66 7.44 15.03 -4.18
CA VAL A 66 7.82 16.02 -5.18
C VAL A 66 8.84 15.40 -6.12
N GLY A 67 8.67 15.58 -7.41
CA GLY A 67 9.58 15.03 -8.40
C GLY A 67 10.91 15.77 -8.42
N TYR A 68 10.86 17.10 -8.64
CA TYR A 68 12.02 17.97 -8.77
C TYR A 68 11.57 19.42 -8.59
N ALA A 69 11.99 20.08 -7.53
CA ALA A 69 11.60 21.46 -7.23
C ALA A 69 12.68 22.22 -6.45
N THR A 70 12.63 23.56 -6.53
CA THR A 70 13.35 24.46 -5.65
C THR A 70 12.37 25.17 -4.74
N TYR A 71 12.64 25.22 -3.44
CA TYR A 71 11.90 26.05 -2.50
C TYR A 71 12.61 27.40 -2.31
N GLY A 72 11.95 28.45 -2.79
CA GLY A 72 12.52 29.81 -2.78
C GLY A 72 13.45 30.11 -3.97
N PHE A 73 13.83 31.39 -4.11
CA PHE A 73 14.68 31.86 -5.20
C PHE A 73 16.14 31.42 -4.96
N GLY A 74 16.68 30.55 -5.81
CA GLY A 74 18.05 30.02 -5.65
C GLY A 74 18.26 29.04 -4.49
N GLY A 75 17.18 28.46 -3.94
CA GLY A 75 17.25 27.43 -2.91
C GLY A 75 17.77 26.11 -3.43
N PRO A 76 18.10 25.16 -2.52
CA PRO A 76 18.56 23.85 -2.91
C PRO A 76 17.47 23.08 -3.67
N LEU A 77 17.91 22.15 -4.51
CA LEU A 77 17.03 21.26 -5.24
C LEU A 77 16.50 20.19 -4.28
N HIS A 78 15.20 19.94 -4.34
CA HIS A 78 14.48 18.96 -3.56
C HIS A 78 13.74 17.99 -4.46
N GLY A 79 13.36 16.84 -3.90
CA GLY A 79 12.54 15.86 -4.56
C GLY A 79 13.26 14.56 -4.91
N VAL A 80 12.53 13.66 -5.53
CA VAL A 80 13.02 12.31 -5.84
C VAL A 80 14.23 12.36 -6.77
N ALA A 81 14.24 13.24 -7.77
CA ALA A 81 15.37 13.41 -8.69
C ALA A 81 16.61 14.01 -8.02
N ALA A 82 16.45 14.74 -6.91
CA ALA A 82 17.54 15.25 -6.09
C ALA A 82 18.08 14.21 -5.08
N GLY A 83 17.58 12.96 -5.13
CA GLY A 83 18.02 11.86 -4.26
C GLY A 83 17.13 11.63 -3.03
N GLU A 84 16.06 12.38 -2.85
CA GLU A 84 15.15 12.24 -1.70
C GLU A 84 14.12 11.12 -1.92
N TRP A 85 14.59 9.88 -2.18
CA TRP A 85 13.74 8.73 -2.52
C TRP A 85 12.78 8.31 -1.42
N TYR A 86 13.06 8.67 -0.16
CA TYR A 86 12.16 8.43 0.96
C TYR A 86 10.77 9.03 0.73
N ARG A 87 10.65 10.13 -0.03
CA ARG A 87 9.39 10.80 -0.36
C ARG A 87 8.38 9.91 -1.06
N LEU A 88 8.86 8.89 -1.82
CA LEU A 88 8.00 7.89 -2.47
C LEU A 88 7.18 7.04 -1.48
N ILE A 89 7.65 6.92 -0.24
CA ILE A 89 6.98 6.16 0.81
C ILE A 89 6.35 7.10 1.84
N THR A 90 7.07 8.13 2.27
CA THR A 90 6.63 9.01 3.37
C THR A 90 5.37 9.79 3.00
N SER A 91 5.26 10.22 1.75
CA SER A 91 4.07 10.91 1.23
C SER A 91 2.76 10.14 1.40
N ALA A 92 2.83 8.81 1.39
CA ALA A 92 1.67 7.94 1.56
C ALA A 92 1.12 7.90 3.01
N PHE A 93 1.83 8.49 3.97
CA PHE A 93 1.39 8.57 5.36
C PHE A 93 1.00 10.00 5.76
N LEU A 94 1.17 10.95 4.84
CA LEU A 94 0.80 12.34 5.08
C LEU A 94 -0.68 12.58 4.76
N ALA A 95 -1.30 13.42 5.57
CA ALA A 95 -2.58 14.02 5.27
C ALA A 95 -2.52 15.46 5.80
N PRO A 96 -2.56 16.48 4.94
CA PRO A 96 -2.46 17.87 5.38
C PRO A 96 -3.68 18.25 6.21
N ALA A 97 -3.45 18.92 7.34
CA ALA A 97 -4.49 19.28 8.27
C ALA A 97 -5.47 20.33 7.69
N THR A 98 -4.94 21.37 7.03
CA THR A 98 -5.74 22.43 6.36
C THR A 98 -4.86 23.24 5.41
N GLY A 99 -5.43 23.69 4.28
CA GLY A 99 -4.86 24.75 3.45
C GLY A 99 -3.67 24.41 2.54
N GLN A 100 -3.18 23.17 2.54
CA GLN A 100 -2.01 22.73 1.77
C GLN A 100 -2.33 21.77 0.62
N GLY A 101 -3.50 21.90 0.01
CA GLY A 101 -3.98 20.98 -1.04
C GLY A 101 -4.73 19.77 -0.47
N GLY A 102 -5.47 19.06 -1.32
CA GLY A 102 -6.28 17.92 -0.92
C GLY A 102 -7.62 18.28 -0.26
N LEU A 103 -8.34 17.27 0.19
CA LEU A 103 -9.64 17.41 0.86
C LEU A 103 -9.49 17.68 2.38
N GLY A 104 -8.27 17.94 2.87
CA GLY A 104 -8.00 18.18 4.28
C GLY A 104 -8.36 16.99 5.18
N ILE A 105 -9.13 17.23 6.25
CA ILE A 105 -9.55 16.17 7.19
C ILE A 105 -10.33 15.04 6.49
N LEU A 106 -11.05 15.33 5.41
CA LEU A 106 -11.81 14.31 4.69
C LEU A 106 -10.89 13.27 4.04
N ASP A 107 -9.69 13.65 3.62
CA ASP A 107 -8.70 12.71 3.08
C ASP A 107 -8.35 11.61 4.09
N ILE A 108 -7.98 12.01 5.32
CA ILE A 108 -7.62 11.02 6.34
C ILE A 108 -8.84 10.19 6.75
N VAL A 109 -10.01 10.80 6.87
CA VAL A 109 -11.25 10.10 7.24
C VAL A 109 -11.59 9.03 6.20
N PHE A 110 -11.63 9.38 4.91
CA PHE A 110 -11.95 8.43 3.85
C PHE A 110 -10.88 7.34 3.69
N ASN A 111 -9.60 7.71 3.76
CA ASN A 111 -8.52 6.74 3.68
C ASN A 111 -8.55 5.74 4.85
N MET A 112 -8.74 6.22 6.08
CA MET A 112 -8.81 5.33 7.25
C MET A 112 -10.08 4.49 7.24
N TRP A 113 -11.21 5.05 6.84
CA TRP A 113 -12.44 4.29 6.67
C TRP A 113 -12.24 3.14 5.65
N ALA A 114 -11.68 3.43 4.48
CA ALA A 114 -11.40 2.42 3.47
C ALA A 114 -10.42 1.35 3.98
N LEU A 115 -9.34 1.75 4.66
CA LEU A 115 -8.34 0.84 5.22
C LEU A 115 -8.97 -0.09 6.28
N ILE A 116 -9.82 0.44 7.17
CA ILE A 116 -10.51 -0.33 8.21
C ILE A 116 -11.53 -1.28 7.57
N PHE A 117 -12.17 -0.89 6.47
CA PHE A 117 -13.19 -1.70 5.81
C PHE A 117 -12.58 -2.86 5.00
N VAL A 118 -11.51 -2.63 4.24
CA VAL A 118 -10.92 -3.65 3.34
C VAL A 118 -9.74 -4.38 3.98
N GLY A 119 -8.98 -3.68 4.84
CA GLY A 119 -7.72 -4.16 5.38
C GLY A 119 -7.81 -5.47 6.14
N PRO A 120 -8.70 -5.61 7.15
CA PRO A 120 -8.77 -6.82 7.97
C PRO A 120 -9.05 -8.08 7.14
N ALA A 121 -9.93 -7.98 6.17
CA ALA A 121 -10.26 -9.11 5.30
C ALA A 121 -9.08 -9.49 4.38
N LEU A 122 -8.42 -8.51 3.76
CA LEU A 122 -7.23 -8.75 2.94
C LEU A 122 -6.05 -9.26 3.76
N GLU A 123 -5.81 -8.72 4.95
CA GLU A 123 -4.77 -9.19 5.86
C GLU A 123 -5.01 -10.65 6.27
N GLY A 124 -6.25 -11.02 6.57
CA GLY A 124 -6.63 -12.40 6.89
C GLY A 124 -6.44 -13.36 5.72
N LEU A 125 -6.70 -12.92 4.48
CA LEU A 125 -6.58 -13.73 3.27
C LEU A 125 -5.15 -13.85 2.76
N LEU A 126 -4.41 -12.74 2.69
CA LEU A 126 -3.04 -12.70 2.15
C LEU A 126 -1.98 -13.07 3.21
N GLY A 127 -2.30 -12.85 4.48
CA GLY A 127 -1.35 -12.87 5.59
C GLY A 127 -0.61 -11.55 5.74
N ARG A 128 -0.09 -11.28 6.95
CA ARG A 128 0.48 -9.99 7.36
C ARG A 128 1.54 -9.43 6.42
N LEU A 129 2.54 -10.24 6.07
CA LEU A 129 3.67 -9.78 5.24
C LEU A 129 3.26 -9.43 3.82
N ARG A 130 2.40 -10.26 3.19
CA ARG A 130 1.94 -9.98 1.82
C ARG A 130 1.00 -8.78 1.79
N PHE A 131 0.13 -8.65 2.77
CA PHE A 131 -0.75 -7.49 2.92
C PHE A 131 0.06 -6.20 3.06
N LEU A 132 1.06 -6.19 3.96
CA LEU A 132 1.97 -5.04 4.12
C LEU A 132 2.74 -4.74 2.82
N GLY A 133 3.24 -5.79 2.14
CA GLY A 133 3.92 -5.65 0.85
C GLY A 133 3.01 -5.04 -0.22
N VAL A 134 1.76 -5.50 -0.32
CA VAL A 134 0.76 -4.92 -1.25
C VAL A 134 0.53 -3.45 -0.91
N TYR A 135 0.32 -3.09 0.35
CA TYR A 135 0.09 -1.71 0.78
C TYR A 135 1.27 -0.80 0.42
N LEU A 136 2.49 -1.16 0.85
CA LEU A 136 3.67 -0.32 0.65
C LEU A 136 4.09 -0.23 -0.82
N LEU A 137 4.08 -1.35 -1.55
CA LEU A 137 4.45 -1.32 -2.97
C LEU A 137 3.41 -0.61 -3.82
N SER A 138 2.13 -0.64 -3.44
CA SER A 138 1.09 0.15 -4.09
C SER A 138 1.27 1.66 -3.81
N ALA A 139 1.68 2.03 -2.60
CA ALA A 139 2.06 3.42 -2.30
C ALA A 139 3.17 3.89 -3.22
N VAL A 140 4.27 3.12 -3.32
CA VAL A 140 5.41 3.44 -4.20
C VAL A 140 4.99 3.43 -5.68
N GLY A 141 4.20 2.44 -6.12
CA GLY A 141 3.71 2.38 -7.50
C GLY A 141 2.82 3.57 -7.87
N GLY A 142 2.00 4.03 -6.91
CA GLY A 142 1.24 5.27 -7.03
C GLY A 142 2.15 6.50 -7.15
N ALA A 143 3.12 6.63 -6.27
CA ALA A 143 4.09 7.72 -6.30
C ALA A 143 4.94 7.71 -7.59
N VAL A 144 5.34 6.55 -8.09
CA VAL A 144 6.07 6.43 -9.37
C VAL A 144 5.20 6.86 -10.54
N MET A 145 3.94 6.45 -10.61
CA MET A 145 3.03 6.90 -11.67
C MET A 145 2.83 8.42 -11.61
N TYR A 146 2.67 8.99 -10.41
CA TYR A 146 2.62 10.42 -10.20
C TYR A 146 3.91 11.11 -10.68
N TYR A 147 5.07 10.55 -10.36
CA TYR A 147 6.38 11.05 -10.75
C TYR A 147 6.56 11.18 -12.28
N TYR A 148 5.92 10.29 -13.04
CA TYR A 148 5.96 10.32 -14.51
C TYR A 148 4.96 11.28 -15.14
N LEU A 149 3.76 11.40 -14.58
CA LEU A 149 2.62 12.01 -15.25
C LEU A 149 2.24 13.39 -14.69
N ALA A 150 2.69 13.73 -13.48
CA ALA A 150 2.46 15.06 -12.91
C ALA A 150 3.59 16.04 -13.28
N ALA A 151 3.34 17.33 -13.08
CA ALA A 151 4.39 18.34 -13.20
C ALA A 151 5.50 18.04 -12.14
N PRO A 152 6.79 18.16 -12.50
CA PRO A 152 7.88 17.78 -11.60
C PRO A 152 7.86 18.49 -10.24
N ASN A 153 7.40 19.72 -10.20
CA ASN A 153 7.31 20.55 -8.99
C ASN A 153 5.96 20.45 -8.28
N ALA A 154 5.03 19.64 -8.77
CA ALA A 154 3.74 19.47 -8.11
C ALA A 154 3.89 18.57 -6.88
N PRO A 155 3.44 19.02 -5.69
CA PRO A 155 3.44 18.19 -4.50
C PRO A 155 2.26 17.22 -4.49
N ALA A 156 2.44 16.04 -3.87
CA ALA A 156 1.35 15.11 -3.59
C ALA A 156 1.53 14.43 -2.24
N VAL A 157 0.42 14.20 -1.57
CA VAL A 157 0.33 13.51 -0.28
C VAL A 157 -0.90 12.61 -0.27
N GLY A 158 -0.91 11.62 0.62
CA GLY A 158 -2.09 10.82 0.91
C GLY A 158 -1.88 9.32 0.78
N ALA A 159 -2.54 8.58 1.66
CA ALA A 159 -2.56 7.11 1.66
C ALA A 159 -3.35 6.52 0.47
N SER A 160 -4.03 7.35 -0.30
CA SER A 160 -5.00 6.92 -1.31
C SER A 160 -4.40 6.03 -2.39
N GLY A 161 -3.15 6.25 -2.81
CA GLY A 161 -2.44 5.36 -3.74
C GLY A 161 -2.33 3.93 -3.20
N ALA A 162 -1.96 3.76 -1.92
CA ALA A 162 -1.93 2.46 -1.26
C ALA A 162 -3.34 1.85 -1.14
N ILE A 163 -4.35 2.66 -0.80
CA ILE A 163 -5.76 2.24 -0.67
C ILE A 163 -6.30 1.76 -2.03
N PHE A 164 -6.01 2.46 -3.11
CA PHE A 164 -6.37 1.99 -4.46
C PHE A 164 -5.69 0.65 -4.79
N GLY A 165 -4.45 0.45 -4.32
CA GLY A 165 -3.78 -0.84 -4.40
C GLY A 165 -4.52 -1.95 -3.64
N LEU A 166 -5.05 -1.65 -2.46
CA LEU A 166 -5.91 -2.59 -1.72
C LEU A 166 -7.23 -2.86 -2.45
N PHE A 167 -7.83 -1.88 -3.14
CA PHE A 167 -9.00 -2.11 -3.98
C PHE A 167 -8.68 -3.03 -5.16
N GLY A 168 -7.52 -2.83 -5.81
CA GLY A 168 -7.01 -3.74 -6.84
C GLY A 168 -6.78 -5.16 -6.30
N ALA A 169 -6.21 -5.26 -5.11
CA ALA A 169 -6.04 -6.54 -4.42
C ALA A 169 -7.39 -7.21 -4.11
N TRP A 170 -8.35 -6.44 -3.61
CA TRP A 170 -9.70 -6.96 -3.32
C TRP A 170 -10.41 -7.46 -4.57
N PHE A 171 -10.31 -6.72 -5.68
CA PHE A 171 -10.83 -7.16 -6.97
C PHE A 171 -10.24 -8.52 -7.39
N VAL A 172 -8.91 -8.65 -7.34
CA VAL A 172 -8.23 -9.91 -7.71
C VAL A 172 -8.62 -11.06 -6.80
N VAL A 173 -8.65 -10.83 -5.48
CA VAL A 173 -9.08 -11.83 -4.50
C VAL A 173 -10.52 -12.28 -4.74
N SER A 174 -11.42 -11.33 -4.98
CA SER A 174 -12.84 -11.63 -5.28
C SER A 174 -12.98 -12.47 -6.55
N ARG A 175 -12.24 -12.13 -7.61
CA ARG A 175 -12.19 -12.92 -8.85
C ARG A 175 -11.67 -14.33 -8.59
N ARG A 176 -10.61 -14.46 -7.80
CA ARG A 176 -10.00 -15.76 -7.47
C ARG A 176 -10.92 -16.66 -6.65
N LEU A 177 -11.70 -16.07 -5.75
CA LEU A 177 -12.67 -16.76 -4.91
C LEU A 177 -14.07 -16.89 -5.55
N ARG A 178 -14.24 -16.41 -6.78
CA ARG A 178 -15.51 -16.39 -7.53
C ARG A 178 -16.63 -15.65 -6.79
N LEU A 179 -16.27 -14.58 -6.07
CA LEU A 179 -17.23 -13.68 -5.43
C LEU A 179 -17.75 -12.63 -6.44
N ASP A 180 -18.86 -12.00 -6.11
CA ASP A 180 -19.37 -10.87 -6.88
C ASP A 180 -18.38 -9.68 -6.82
N THR A 181 -18.01 -9.18 -8.00
CA THR A 181 -17.06 -8.07 -8.13
C THR A 181 -17.72 -6.75 -8.48
N ARG A 182 -19.05 -6.71 -8.65
CA ARG A 182 -19.77 -5.49 -9.08
C ARG A 182 -19.56 -4.35 -8.10
N GLY A 183 -19.65 -4.62 -6.80
CA GLY A 183 -19.47 -3.60 -5.76
C GLY A 183 -18.08 -2.98 -5.77
N ILE A 184 -17.02 -3.79 -5.85
CA ILE A 184 -15.65 -3.26 -5.88
C ILE A 184 -15.33 -2.54 -7.20
N VAL A 185 -15.85 -3.02 -8.33
CA VAL A 185 -15.70 -2.34 -9.63
C VAL A 185 -16.40 -0.99 -9.61
N ALA A 186 -17.63 -0.92 -9.09
CA ALA A 186 -18.35 0.34 -8.93
C ALA A 186 -17.61 1.31 -8.00
N LEU A 187 -17.08 0.82 -6.87
CA LEU A 187 -16.29 1.63 -5.93
C LEU A 187 -15.06 2.23 -6.62
N ILE A 188 -14.28 1.40 -7.33
CA ILE A 188 -13.10 1.84 -8.09
C ILE A 188 -13.50 2.87 -9.15
N ALA A 189 -14.53 2.59 -9.95
CA ALA A 189 -14.97 3.46 -11.03
C ALA A 189 -15.44 4.83 -10.52
N ILE A 190 -16.25 4.86 -9.45
CA ILE A 190 -16.72 6.11 -8.85
C ILE A 190 -15.55 6.92 -8.30
N ASN A 191 -14.63 6.29 -7.53
CA ASN A 191 -13.50 7.01 -6.95
C ASN A 191 -12.52 7.50 -8.02
N LEU A 192 -12.29 6.76 -9.11
CA LEU A 192 -11.50 7.25 -10.23
C LEU A 192 -12.20 8.40 -10.96
N ALA A 193 -13.51 8.30 -11.22
CA ALA A 193 -14.26 9.39 -11.82
C ALA A 193 -14.18 10.69 -10.98
N LEU A 194 -14.35 10.58 -9.67
CA LEU A 194 -14.17 11.71 -8.75
C LEU A 194 -12.74 12.25 -8.79
N SER A 195 -11.72 11.38 -8.88
CA SER A 195 -10.32 11.80 -8.98
C SER A 195 -10.04 12.57 -10.26
N PHE A 196 -10.67 12.21 -11.38
CA PHE A 196 -10.56 12.95 -12.64
C PHE A 196 -11.35 14.27 -12.60
N LEU A 197 -12.52 14.31 -11.98
CA LEU A 197 -13.31 15.54 -11.84
C LEU A 197 -12.58 16.58 -10.98
N TRP A 198 -11.88 16.15 -9.94
CA TRP A 198 -11.09 17.02 -9.04
C TRP A 198 -9.58 16.83 -9.24
N HIS A 199 -9.15 16.68 -10.51
CA HIS A 199 -7.74 16.39 -10.88
C HIS A 199 -6.74 17.44 -10.42
N THR A 200 -7.16 18.67 -10.11
CA THR A 200 -6.32 19.72 -9.55
C THR A 200 -6.02 19.53 -8.06
N THR A 201 -6.84 18.75 -7.37
CA THR A 201 -6.77 18.52 -5.92
C THR A 201 -6.39 17.08 -5.60
N ILE A 202 -6.82 16.13 -6.45
CA ILE A 202 -6.63 14.69 -6.24
C ILE A 202 -5.62 14.16 -7.26
N ALA A 203 -4.58 13.51 -6.76
CA ALA A 203 -3.54 12.86 -7.56
C ALA A 203 -4.04 11.55 -8.21
N TRP A 204 -4.91 11.65 -9.24
CA TRP A 204 -5.48 10.50 -9.94
C TRP A 204 -4.42 9.53 -10.49
N GLN A 205 -3.25 10.07 -10.85
CA GLN A 205 -2.11 9.27 -11.29
C GLN A 205 -1.67 8.27 -10.21
N ALA A 206 -1.59 8.73 -8.96
CA ALA A 206 -1.25 7.87 -7.83
C ALA A 206 -2.30 6.79 -7.59
N HIS A 207 -3.58 7.08 -7.83
CA HIS A 207 -4.66 6.10 -7.73
C HIS A 207 -4.51 4.98 -8.77
N ILE A 208 -4.26 5.33 -10.04
CA ILE A 208 -4.06 4.33 -11.10
C ILE A 208 -2.79 3.51 -10.84
N GLY A 209 -1.68 4.16 -10.50
CA GLY A 209 -0.42 3.47 -10.23
C GLY A 209 -0.52 2.49 -9.06
N GLY A 210 -1.17 2.92 -7.97
CA GLY A 210 -1.44 2.06 -6.83
C GLY A 210 -2.35 0.89 -7.15
N LEU A 211 -3.47 1.15 -7.83
CA LEU A 211 -4.44 0.13 -8.26
C LEU A 211 -3.77 -0.98 -9.09
N LEU A 212 -3.00 -0.59 -10.10
CA LEU A 212 -2.30 -1.53 -10.99
C LEU A 212 -1.26 -2.35 -10.21
N THR A 213 -0.44 -1.69 -9.40
CA THR A 213 0.60 -2.36 -8.61
C THR A 213 0.00 -3.37 -7.64
N GLY A 214 -1.05 -2.98 -6.90
CA GLY A 214 -1.73 -3.86 -5.97
C GLY A 214 -2.43 -5.04 -6.65
N ALA A 215 -3.08 -4.80 -7.80
CA ALA A 215 -3.72 -5.84 -8.58
C ALA A 215 -2.70 -6.85 -9.13
N VAL A 216 -1.61 -6.37 -9.75
CA VAL A 216 -0.55 -7.23 -10.33
C VAL A 216 0.11 -8.08 -9.25
N LEU A 217 0.52 -7.45 -8.14
CA LEU A 217 1.19 -8.17 -7.05
C LEU A 217 0.25 -9.20 -6.41
N THR A 218 -1.01 -8.84 -6.18
CA THR A 218 -1.99 -9.76 -5.62
C THR A 218 -2.34 -10.88 -6.60
N ALA A 219 -2.38 -10.61 -7.90
CA ALA A 219 -2.57 -11.66 -8.91
C ALA A 219 -1.43 -12.68 -8.87
N ALA A 220 -0.18 -12.22 -8.80
CA ALA A 220 0.96 -13.10 -8.64
C ALA A 220 0.86 -13.96 -7.36
N TYR A 221 0.35 -13.40 -6.26
CA TYR A 221 0.15 -14.15 -5.02
C TYR A 221 -1.00 -15.15 -5.11
N ALA A 222 -2.11 -14.76 -5.73
CA ALA A 222 -3.34 -15.53 -5.77
C ALA A 222 -3.29 -16.72 -6.75
N TYR A 223 -2.56 -16.57 -7.84
CA TYR A 223 -2.49 -17.58 -8.91
C TYR A 223 -1.19 -18.40 -8.88
N ALA A 224 -0.29 -18.17 -7.92
CA ALA A 224 0.91 -18.98 -7.76
C ALA A 224 0.56 -20.45 -7.47
N PRO A 225 1.07 -21.42 -8.28
CA PRO A 225 0.79 -22.84 -8.10
C PRO A 225 1.35 -23.34 -6.77
N PRO A 226 0.65 -24.29 -6.10
CA PRO A 226 1.01 -24.74 -4.74
C PRO A 226 2.45 -25.24 -4.62
N LYS A 227 2.98 -25.92 -5.66
CA LYS A 227 4.32 -26.54 -5.65
C LYS A 227 5.44 -25.53 -5.43
N ASN A 228 5.37 -24.34 -6.07
CA ASN A 228 6.43 -23.32 -6.05
C ASN A 228 5.92 -21.96 -5.54
N ARG A 229 4.81 -21.97 -4.78
CA ARG A 229 4.08 -20.78 -4.37
C ARG A 229 4.97 -19.70 -3.76
N VAL A 230 5.75 -20.04 -2.74
CA VAL A 230 6.57 -19.06 -2.01
C VAL A 230 7.63 -18.47 -2.94
N ALA A 231 8.32 -19.30 -3.71
CA ALA A 231 9.36 -18.83 -4.63
C ALA A 231 8.79 -17.87 -5.69
N LEU A 232 7.65 -18.20 -6.29
CA LEU A 232 7.01 -17.36 -7.30
C LEU A 232 6.48 -16.05 -6.71
N GLN A 233 5.94 -16.08 -5.49
CA GLN A 233 5.49 -14.87 -4.81
C GLN A 233 6.66 -13.93 -4.47
N VAL A 234 7.78 -14.48 -3.99
CA VAL A 234 9.01 -13.71 -3.74
C VAL A 234 9.56 -13.14 -5.05
N LEU A 235 9.67 -13.98 -6.09
CA LEU A 235 10.15 -13.54 -7.40
C LEU A 235 9.30 -12.40 -7.97
N ALA A 236 7.97 -12.52 -7.90
CA ALA A 236 7.05 -11.47 -8.35
C ALA A 236 7.23 -10.17 -7.56
N THR A 237 7.40 -10.29 -6.24
CA THR A 237 7.65 -9.11 -5.39
C THR A 237 8.96 -8.43 -5.77
N VAL A 238 10.04 -9.20 -5.94
CA VAL A 238 11.35 -8.69 -6.37
C VAL A 238 11.26 -8.07 -7.76
N ALA A 239 10.53 -8.69 -8.69
CA ALA A 239 10.34 -8.14 -10.03
C ALA A 239 9.60 -6.79 -10.00
N VAL A 240 8.53 -6.67 -9.21
CA VAL A 240 7.81 -5.39 -9.04
C VAL A 240 8.74 -4.33 -8.44
N VAL A 241 9.49 -4.66 -7.39
CA VAL A 241 10.47 -3.75 -6.78
C VAL A 241 11.53 -3.31 -7.81
N ALA A 242 12.08 -4.25 -8.58
CA ALA A 242 13.06 -3.94 -9.61
C ALA A 242 12.50 -3.01 -10.69
N VAL A 243 11.29 -3.26 -11.18
CA VAL A 243 10.61 -2.38 -12.15
C VAL A 243 10.41 -0.98 -11.59
N LEU A 244 9.96 -0.85 -10.34
CA LEU A 244 9.77 0.45 -9.70
C LEU A 244 11.11 1.20 -9.53
N ILE A 245 12.17 0.52 -9.10
CA ILE A 245 13.51 1.12 -8.96
C ILE A 245 14.03 1.58 -10.33
N ILE A 246 13.95 0.75 -11.35
CA ILE A 246 14.37 1.09 -12.72
C ILE A 246 13.59 2.32 -13.22
N ALA A 247 12.28 2.34 -13.02
CA ALA A 247 11.44 3.48 -13.38
C ALA A 247 11.88 4.76 -12.66
N ILE A 248 12.13 4.71 -11.36
CA ILE A 248 12.60 5.85 -10.57
C ILE A 248 13.94 6.38 -11.12
N VAL A 249 14.92 5.49 -11.36
CA VAL A 249 16.26 5.85 -11.85
C VAL A 249 16.17 6.50 -13.24
N ILE A 250 15.41 5.91 -14.16
CA ILE A 250 15.22 6.47 -15.51
C ILE A 250 14.59 7.86 -15.43
N ARG A 251 13.51 8.01 -14.66
CA ARG A 251 12.83 9.31 -14.56
C ARG A 251 13.69 10.38 -13.89
N SER A 252 14.42 10.01 -12.84
CA SER A 252 15.36 10.92 -12.17
C SER A 252 16.44 11.42 -13.16
N GLY A 253 17.03 10.51 -13.96
CA GLY A 253 18.01 10.90 -14.98
C GLY A 253 17.43 11.83 -16.06
N GLN A 254 16.17 11.63 -16.47
CA GLN A 254 15.50 12.53 -17.42
C GLN A 254 15.32 13.93 -16.85
N LEU A 255 14.91 14.06 -15.59
CA LEU A 255 14.66 15.36 -14.96
C LEU A 255 15.94 16.12 -14.65
N THR A 256 16.99 15.42 -14.23
CA THR A 256 18.30 16.06 -13.96
C THR A 256 19.06 16.45 -15.24
N ALA A 257 18.79 15.78 -16.38
CA ALA A 257 19.38 16.14 -17.67
C ALA A 257 18.66 17.31 -18.37
N ALA A 258 17.43 17.62 -17.97
CA ALA A 258 16.59 18.66 -18.57
C ALA A 258 16.61 19.99 -17.78
N GLY A 259 17.19 20.02 -16.58
CA GLY A 259 17.33 21.20 -15.71
C GLY A 259 18.77 21.65 -15.60
#